data_f47ea77aa9016e1a9d013890b38f02d1
#
_entry.id   f47ea77aa9016e1a9d013890b38f02d1
#
_cell.length_a   1.000
_cell.length_b   1.000
_cell.length_c   1.000
_cell.angle_alpha   90.00
_cell.angle_beta   90.00
_cell.angle_gamma   90.00
#
_symmetry.space_group_name_H-M   'P 1'
#
loop_
_entity.id
_entity.type
_entity.pdbx_description
1 polymer ?
#
loop_
_entity_poly.entity_id
_entity_poly.type
_entity_poly.pdbx_seq_one_letter_code
_entity_poly.pdbx_strand_id
1 'polypeptide(L)'
;MKPEIYQKNLTALKKRFPEMARLINDNEYILEEDVNIEVMEATDKTSVLLVGKDGRKLFLSGKRQPIETAQKILDHWGKLNRSTSIFIVGMGDIALIKEILKKTDKNINIMVYEPCINIFLTLLEQVDISEYFNDRAVGLIVKGINENEIEPVIEAFINISNLEFVKSYINTNYKELFKKDVLDFLKKMDRITTRILAERNTEICFSTVEADNIFHNIGYICNGYITTQLCQVIPNDIPAIIVSAGPSLNKNIDYLKNAKHKAFIVAVDTALKPLVMHGIIPDIYVIVAREFEYNLTIFLYFILWYLE
;
A
#
# COMPACT_ATOMS: atom_id res chain seq x y z
N MET A 1 7.48 -30.47 16.93
CA MET A 1 6.26 -29.67 17.29
C MET A 1 6.10 -29.67 18.82
N LYS A 2 5.84 -28.51 19.41
CA LYS A 2 5.41 -28.34 20.82
C LYS A 2 3.89 -28.04 20.79
N PRO A 3 3.01 -29.01 21.06
CA PRO A 3 1.57 -28.87 20.79
C PRO A 3 0.92 -27.65 21.48
N GLU A 4 1.32 -27.35 22.71
CA GLU A 4 0.80 -26.21 23.48
C GLU A 4 1.17 -24.88 22.85
N ILE A 5 2.42 -24.74 22.41
CA ILE A 5 2.90 -23.49 21.71
C ILE A 5 2.17 -23.33 20.41
N TYR A 6 2.07 -24.39 19.60
CA TYR A 6 1.37 -24.35 18.33
C TYR A 6 -0.09 -23.89 18.48
N GLN A 7 -0.83 -24.50 19.42
CA GLN A 7 -2.24 -24.13 19.65
C GLN A 7 -2.39 -22.68 20.15
N LYS A 8 -1.47 -22.22 21.01
CA LYS A 8 -1.45 -20.84 21.48
C LYS A 8 -1.22 -19.86 20.33
N ASN A 9 -0.21 -20.12 19.50
CA ASN A 9 0.11 -19.30 18.34
C ASN A 9 -1.02 -19.30 17.32
N LEU A 10 -1.59 -20.46 16.99
CA LEU A 10 -2.67 -20.58 16.02
C LEU A 10 -3.95 -19.86 16.50
N THR A 11 -4.25 -19.92 17.79
CA THR A 11 -5.38 -19.21 18.39
C THR A 11 -5.19 -17.69 18.27
N ALA A 12 -4.00 -17.18 18.56
CA ALA A 12 -3.67 -15.78 18.43
C ALA A 12 -3.66 -15.33 16.96
N LEU A 13 -3.11 -16.14 16.05
CA LEU A 13 -3.12 -15.91 14.61
C LEU A 13 -4.55 -15.84 14.07
N LYS A 14 -5.41 -16.77 14.45
CA LYS A 14 -6.84 -16.81 14.04
C LYS A 14 -7.60 -15.55 14.42
N LYS A 15 -7.29 -14.97 15.57
CA LYS A 15 -7.91 -13.72 16.04
C LYS A 15 -7.56 -12.53 15.13
N ARG A 16 -6.34 -12.48 14.62
CA ARG A 16 -5.80 -11.32 13.88
C ARG A 16 -5.79 -11.52 12.37
N PHE A 17 -5.46 -12.73 11.92
CA PHE A 17 -5.32 -13.12 10.52
C PHE A 17 -6.12 -14.40 10.26
N PRO A 18 -7.47 -14.33 10.31
CA PRO A 18 -8.33 -15.52 10.26
C PRO A 18 -8.14 -16.33 8.98
N GLU A 19 -7.96 -15.70 7.84
CA GLU A 19 -7.76 -16.40 6.57
C GLU A 19 -6.42 -17.12 6.52
N MET A 20 -5.33 -16.49 6.97
CA MET A 20 -4.03 -17.13 7.09
C MET A 20 -4.09 -18.35 8.02
N ALA A 21 -4.77 -18.22 9.17
CA ALA A 21 -4.95 -19.33 10.10
C ALA A 21 -5.80 -20.47 9.48
N ARG A 22 -6.79 -20.17 8.65
CA ARG A 22 -7.56 -21.16 7.89
C ARG A 22 -6.67 -21.91 6.92
N LEU A 23 -5.95 -21.19 6.06
CA LEU A 23 -5.06 -21.80 5.06
C LEU A 23 -4.02 -22.73 5.71
N ILE A 24 -3.48 -22.34 6.87
CA ILE A 24 -2.52 -23.16 7.62
C ILE A 24 -3.21 -24.41 8.20
N ASN A 25 -4.37 -24.25 8.81
CA ASN A 25 -5.09 -25.37 9.42
C ASN A 25 -5.54 -26.40 8.37
N ASP A 26 -5.93 -25.94 7.20
CA ASP A 26 -6.42 -26.76 6.10
C ASP A 26 -5.26 -27.31 5.22
N ASN A 27 -4.01 -26.97 5.54
CA ASN A 27 -2.79 -27.30 4.78
C ASN A 27 -2.84 -26.79 3.33
N GLU A 28 -3.48 -25.65 3.09
CA GLU A 28 -3.57 -25.02 1.79
C GLU A 28 -2.33 -24.15 1.52
N TYR A 29 -1.15 -24.77 1.55
CA TYR A 29 0.14 -24.12 1.26
C TYR A 29 1.12 -25.10 0.65
N ILE A 30 2.20 -24.60 0.04
CA ILE A 30 3.25 -25.42 -0.56
C ILE A 30 4.55 -25.15 0.17
N LEU A 31 5.16 -26.22 0.72
CA LEU A 31 6.48 -26.15 1.34
C LEU A 31 7.58 -26.00 0.29
N GLU A 32 8.64 -25.30 0.63
CA GLU A 32 9.87 -25.27 -0.17
C GLU A 32 10.67 -26.56 0.14
N GLU A 33 10.83 -27.43 -0.87
CA GLU A 33 11.45 -28.76 -0.70
C GLU A 33 12.95 -28.69 -0.38
N ASP A 34 13.63 -27.65 -0.82
CA ASP A 34 15.07 -27.43 -0.66
C ASP A 34 15.45 -26.74 0.67
N VAL A 35 14.48 -26.45 1.55
CA VAL A 35 14.69 -25.75 2.81
C VAL A 35 14.62 -26.70 3.99
N ASN A 36 15.74 -26.78 4.73
CA ASN A 36 15.85 -27.54 5.98
C ASN A 36 16.07 -26.56 7.14
N ILE A 37 15.35 -26.74 8.24
CA ILE A 37 15.39 -25.85 9.40
C ILE A 37 15.70 -26.63 10.66
N GLU A 38 16.71 -26.16 11.40
CA GLU A 38 17.05 -26.65 12.74
C GLU A 38 16.84 -25.51 13.75
N VAL A 39 16.10 -25.80 14.81
CA VAL A 39 15.94 -24.85 15.92
C VAL A 39 16.98 -25.18 16.98
N MET A 40 17.77 -24.17 17.34
CA MET A 40 18.84 -24.27 18.34
C MET A 40 18.63 -23.22 19.43
N GLU A 41 19.28 -23.40 20.56
CA GLU A 41 19.28 -22.41 21.64
C GLU A 41 20.57 -21.61 21.62
N ALA A 42 20.45 -20.27 21.64
CA ALA A 42 21.57 -19.34 21.76
C ALA A 42 22.04 -19.24 23.24
N THR A 43 23.16 -18.53 23.43
CA THR A 43 23.75 -18.37 24.80
C THR A 43 22.82 -17.58 25.73
N ASP A 44 22.00 -16.69 25.19
CA ASP A 44 20.98 -15.93 25.93
C ASP A 44 19.62 -16.65 26.05
N LYS A 45 19.59 -17.96 25.77
CA LYS A 45 18.40 -18.83 25.77
C LYS A 45 17.34 -18.48 24.72
N THR A 46 17.65 -17.63 23.76
CA THR A 46 16.77 -17.36 22.63
C THR A 46 16.82 -18.54 21.66
N SER A 47 15.67 -18.93 21.12
CA SER A 47 15.62 -19.90 20.03
C SER A 47 16.13 -19.26 18.75
N VAL A 48 17.12 -19.85 18.10
CA VAL A 48 17.72 -19.40 16.83
C VAL A 48 17.51 -20.44 15.75
N LEU A 49 17.31 -19.99 14.52
CA LEU A 49 17.10 -20.86 13.37
C LEU A 49 18.36 -21.00 12.54
N LEU A 50 18.77 -22.23 12.32
CA LEU A 50 19.80 -22.60 11.36
C LEU A 50 19.10 -23.14 10.11
N VAL A 51 19.23 -22.44 9.00
CA VAL A 51 18.52 -22.75 7.75
C VAL A 51 19.50 -23.22 6.70
N GLY A 52 19.22 -24.39 6.13
CA GLY A 52 19.88 -24.95 4.97
C GLY A 52 19.05 -24.71 3.73
N LYS A 53 19.67 -24.12 2.69
CA LYS A 53 19.07 -23.91 1.35
C LYS A 53 20.16 -23.86 0.30
N ASP A 54 19.97 -24.48 -0.85
CA ASP A 54 20.93 -24.48 -1.98
C ASP A 54 22.37 -24.89 -1.57
N GLY A 55 22.50 -25.88 -0.68
CA GLY A 55 23.81 -26.34 -0.18
C GLY A 55 24.49 -25.41 0.83
N ARG A 56 23.89 -24.27 1.17
CA ARG A 56 24.35 -23.35 2.23
C ARG A 56 23.61 -23.62 3.53
N LYS A 57 24.27 -23.39 4.66
CA LYS A 57 23.69 -23.55 5.98
C LYS A 57 24.05 -22.34 6.84
N LEU A 58 23.05 -21.50 7.14
CA LEU A 58 23.28 -20.19 7.76
C LEU A 58 22.29 -19.96 8.92
N PHE A 59 22.76 -19.32 9.99
CA PHE A 59 21.88 -18.79 11.01
C PHE A 59 21.11 -17.58 10.50
N LEU A 60 19.81 -17.50 10.72
CA LEU A 60 19.02 -16.35 10.28
C LEU A 60 19.28 -15.08 11.10
N SER A 61 19.78 -15.24 12.29
CA SER A 61 20.20 -14.17 13.21
C SER A 61 21.51 -14.50 13.89
N GLY A 62 21.92 -13.68 14.85
CA GLY A 62 23.16 -13.91 15.58
C GLY A 62 23.10 -15.21 16.42
N LYS A 63 24.06 -16.12 16.19
CA LYS A 63 24.14 -17.43 16.89
C LYS A 63 24.25 -17.32 18.41
N ARG A 64 24.85 -16.23 18.94
CA ARG A 64 25.23 -16.14 20.36
C ARG A 64 24.30 -15.25 21.17
N GLN A 65 24.00 -14.06 20.72
CA GLN A 65 23.32 -13.01 21.47
C GLN A 65 22.31 -12.26 20.59
N PRO A 66 21.22 -12.92 20.14
CA PRO A 66 20.19 -12.29 19.29
C PRO A 66 19.55 -11.06 19.93
N ILE A 67 19.30 -11.09 21.24
CA ILE A 67 18.68 -9.98 21.98
C ILE A 67 19.61 -8.75 21.96
N GLU A 68 20.91 -8.92 22.25
CA GLU A 68 21.87 -7.80 22.21
C GLU A 68 21.98 -7.21 20.80
N THR A 69 21.97 -8.07 19.78
CA THR A 69 21.96 -7.64 18.38
C THR A 69 20.70 -6.81 18.05
N ALA A 70 19.54 -7.25 18.49
CA ALA A 70 18.28 -6.53 18.32
C ALA A 70 18.31 -5.17 19.03
N GLN A 71 18.87 -5.09 20.24
CA GLN A 71 19.01 -3.85 20.99
C GLN A 71 19.93 -2.85 20.26
N LYS A 72 21.07 -3.31 19.74
CA LYS A 72 21.97 -2.45 18.93
C LYS A 72 21.29 -1.88 17.70
N ILE A 73 20.43 -2.65 17.04
CA ILE A 73 19.63 -2.16 15.89
C ILE A 73 18.68 -1.04 16.35
N LEU A 74 17.98 -1.24 17.44
CA LEU A 74 17.07 -0.24 17.99
C LEU A 74 17.81 1.03 18.45
N ASP A 75 18.95 0.89 19.08
CA ASP A 75 19.78 2.03 19.51
C ASP A 75 20.28 2.82 18.29
N HIS A 76 20.63 2.14 17.19
CA HIS A 76 20.99 2.80 15.94
C HIS A 76 19.80 3.55 15.30
N TRP A 77 18.58 3.05 15.40
CA TRP A 77 17.39 3.75 14.92
C TRP A 77 17.03 4.98 15.76
N GLY A 78 17.49 5.03 16.99
CA GLY A 78 17.21 6.11 17.92
C GLY A 78 15.77 6.10 18.43
N LYS A 79 15.24 7.30 18.73
CA LYS A 79 13.89 7.44 19.28
C LYS A 79 12.83 7.14 18.22
N LEU A 80 12.02 6.13 18.45
CA LEU A 80 10.85 5.79 17.65
C LEU A 80 9.64 6.57 18.16
N ASN A 81 8.89 7.18 17.27
CA ASN A 81 7.69 7.96 17.59
C ASN A 81 6.43 7.31 16.99
N ARG A 82 5.25 7.88 17.26
CA ARG A 82 3.97 7.32 16.78
C ARG A 82 3.81 7.34 15.26
N SER A 83 4.56 8.17 14.55
CA SER A 83 4.57 8.22 13.10
C SER A 83 5.54 7.21 12.48
N THR A 84 6.31 6.47 13.29
CA THR A 84 7.28 5.50 12.77
C THR A 84 6.56 4.28 12.20
N SER A 85 6.94 3.91 10.97
CA SER A 85 6.56 2.64 10.34
C SER A 85 7.82 1.79 10.14
N ILE A 86 7.78 0.55 10.62
CA ILE A 86 8.90 -0.38 10.63
C ILE A 86 8.61 -1.54 9.67
N PHE A 87 9.52 -1.77 8.72
CA PHE A 87 9.45 -2.87 7.77
C PHE A 87 10.58 -3.85 8.02
N ILE A 88 10.23 -5.10 8.29
CA ILE A 88 11.19 -6.17 8.58
C ILE A 88 11.06 -7.24 7.51
N VAL A 89 12.16 -7.57 6.83
CA VAL A 89 12.22 -8.71 5.92
C VAL A 89 12.87 -9.88 6.66
N GLY A 90 12.11 -10.95 6.77
CA GLY A 90 12.43 -12.14 7.52
C GLY A 90 12.08 -12.04 9.00
N MET A 91 11.36 -13.03 9.52
CA MET A 91 11.07 -13.13 10.96
C MET A 91 12.31 -13.45 11.78
N GLY A 92 13.26 -14.17 11.19
CA GLY A 92 14.48 -14.59 11.85
C GLY A 92 14.17 -15.46 13.06
N ASP A 93 14.83 -15.14 14.18
CA ASP A 93 14.58 -15.72 15.51
C ASP A 93 13.57 -14.92 16.33
N ILE A 94 12.96 -13.90 15.69
CA ILE A 94 12.00 -12.98 16.29
C ILE A 94 12.51 -12.06 17.41
N ALA A 95 13.79 -12.14 17.79
CA ALA A 95 14.35 -11.30 18.84
C ALA A 95 14.17 -9.81 18.56
N LEU A 96 14.41 -9.36 17.32
CA LEU A 96 14.22 -7.96 16.92
C LEU A 96 12.77 -7.52 17.10
N ILE A 97 11.81 -8.33 16.65
CA ILE A 97 10.39 -8.01 16.77
C ILE A 97 10.00 -7.92 18.26
N LYS A 98 10.47 -8.84 19.10
CA LYS A 98 10.27 -8.81 20.57
C LYS A 98 10.80 -7.51 21.18
N GLU A 99 12.01 -7.11 20.86
CA GLU A 99 12.62 -5.91 21.43
C GLU A 99 11.93 -4.64 20.93
N ILE A 100 11.47 -4.60 19.67
CA ILE A 100 10.63 -3.50 19.16
C ILE A 100 9.34 -3.41 19.99
N LEU A 101 8.65 -4.53 20.17
CA LEU A 101 7.38 -4.56 20.90
C LEU A 101 7.52 -4.14 22.38
N LYS A 102 8.66 -4.44 23.02
CA LYS A 102 8.94 -4.02 24.39
C LYS A 102 9.21 -2.51 24.51
N LYS A 103 9.98 -1.95 23.54
CA LYS A 103 10.50 -0.60 23.63
C LYS A 103 9.58 0.46 22.97
N THR A 104 8.56 0.06 22.24
CA THR A 104 7.73 0.98 21.45
C THR A 104 6.30 1.08 21.98
N ASP A 105 5.69 2.26 21.77
CA ASP A 105 4.27 2.48 21.99
C ASP A 105 3.41 1.59 21.08
N LYS A 106 2.18 1.27 21.53
CA LYS A 106 1.21 0.43 20.80
C LYS A 106 0.78 0.99 19.43
N ASN A 107 1.16 2.22 19.10
CA ASN A 107 0.72 2.92 17.89
C ASN A 107 1.74 2.92 16.74
N ILE A 108 2.85 2.19 16.88
CA ILE A 108 3.84 2.06 15.79
C ILE A 108 3.42 0.94 14.86
N ASN A 109 3.36 1.24 13.55
CA ASN A 109 3.10 0.26 12.53
C ASN A 109 4.32 -0.63 12.31
N ILE A 110 4.13 -1.94 12.32
CA ILE A 110 5.20 -2.92 12.08
C ILE A 110 4.72 -3.85 10.97
N MET A 111 5.40 -3.90 9.85
CA MET A 111 5.19 -4.89 8.81
C MET A 111 6.33 -5.90 8.81
N VAL A 112 5.98 -7.18 8.83
CA VAL A 112 6.93 -8.28 8.71
C VAL A 112 6.62 -9.06 7.43
N TYR A 113 7.59 -9.18 6.55
CA TYR A 113 7.53 -10.04 5.38
C TYR A 113 8.42 -11.26 5.57
N GLU A 114 7.82 -12.45 5.59
CA GLU A 114 8.55 -13.72 5.66
C GLU A 114 8.55 -14.37 4.27
N PRO A 115 9.72 -14.45 3.61
CA PRO A 115 9.84 -15.03 2.26
C PRO A 115 9.78 -16.55 2.22
N CYS A 116 9.76 -17.25 3.37
CA CYS A 116 9.75 -18.70 3.42
C CYS A 116 8.71 -19.24 4.40
N ILE A 117 7.71 -19.93 3.86
CA ILE A 117 6.64 -20.53 4.66
C ILE A 117 7.15 -21.56 5.66
N ASN A 118 8.21 -22.33 5.32
CA ASN A 118 8.79 -23.34 6.21
C ASN A 118 9.31 -22.69 7.49
N ILE A 119 9.93 -21.51 7.41
CA ILE A 119 10.39 -20.73 8.56
C ILE A 119 9.21 -20.31 9.43
N PHE A 120 8.17 -19.77 8.81
CA PHE A 120 6.97 -19.32 9.52
C PHE A 120 6.30 -20.47 10.28
N LEU A 121 6.11 -21.63 9.64
CA LEU A 121 5.53 -22.81 10.27
C LEU A 121 6.40 -23.35 11.41
N THR A 122 7.73 -23.39 11.23
CA THR A 122 8.66 -23.78 12.28
C THR A 122 8.56 -22.86 13.51
N LEU A 123 8.41 -21.55 13.30
CA LEU A 123 8.21 -20.60 14.39
C LEU A 123 6.86 -20.84 15.09
N LEU A 124 5.78 -21.04 14.33
CA LEU A 124 4.47 -21.37 14.90
C LEU A 124 4.50 -22.62 15.79
N GLU A 125 5.30 -23.63 15.40
CA GLU A 125 5.37 -24.91 16.11
C GLU A 125 6.28 -24.91 17.34
N GLN A 126 7.30 -24.06 17.36
CA GLN A 126 8.39 -24.22 18.32
C GLN A 126 8.67 -23.01 19.18
N VAL A 127 8.22 -21.82 18.77
CA VAL A 127 8.50 -20.55 19.45
C VAL A 127 7.19 -19.84 19.76
N ASP A 128 7.02 -19.36 21.00
CA ASP A 128 5.85 -18.55 21.35
C ASP A 128 5.94 -17.17 20.68
N ILE A 129 5.10 -17.00 19.66
CA ILE A 129 4.95 -15.77 18.89
C ILE A 129 3.56 -15.14 19.05
N SER A 130 2.76 -15.65 19.97
CA SER A 130 1.37 -15.21 20.16
C SER A 130 1.23 -13.72 20.50
N GLU A 131 2.22 -13.13 21.16
CA GLU A 131 2.24 -11.71 21.52
C GLU A 131 2.25 -10.78 20.30
N TYR A 132 2.79 -11.26 19.13
CA TYR A 132 2.83 -10.43 17.90
C TYR A 132 1.48 -10.20 17.27
N PHE A 133 0.55 -11.08 17.54
CA PHE A 133 -0.80 -11.00 17.02
C PHE A 133 -1.76 -10.24 17.96
N ASN A 134 -1.27 -9.82 19.15
CA ASN A 134 -2.10 -9.14 20.13
C ASN A 134 -1.98 -7.61 19.99
N ASP A 135 -3.12 -6.92 19.85
CA ASP A 135 -3.39 -5.50 20.06
C ASP A 135 -2.56 -4.44 19.28
N ARG A 136 -1.72 -4.84 18.30
CA ARG A 136 -0.94 -3.87 17.52
C ARG A 136 -1.28 -3.87 16.03
N ALA A 137 -1.00 -2.76 15.36
CA ALA A 137 -1.04 -2.68 13.91
C ALA A 137 0.17 -3.39 13.29
N VAL A 138 0.25 -4.72 13.48
CA VAL A 138 1.26 -5.58 12.86
C VAL A 138 0.68 -6.12 11.56
N GLY A 139 1.31 -5.80 10.44
CA GLY A 139 1.08 -6.45 9.15
C GLY A 139 2.01 -7.66 9.04
N LEU A 140 1.47 -8.82 8.78
CA LEU A 140 2.23 -10.05 8.55
C LEU A 140 1.95 -10.55 7.13
N ILE A 141 3.00 -10.64 6.34
CA ILE A 141 2.96 -11.20 4.99
C ILE A 141 3.87 -12.43 4.96
N VAL A 142 3.32 -13.55 4.53
CA VAL A 142 4.05 -14.80 4.35
C VAL A 142 3.92 -15.21 2.89
N LYS A 143 5.04 -15.40 2.21
CA LYS A 143 5.07 -15.88 0.84
C LYS A 143 4.37 -17.23 0.73
N GLY A 144 3.56 -17.40 -0.33
CA GLY A 144 2.74 -18.59 -0.53
C GLY A 144 1.44 -18.63 0.26
N ILE A 145 1.14 -17.58 1.09
CA ILE A 145 -0.14 -17.43 1.78
C ILE A 145 -0.86 -16.14 1.37
N ASN A 146 -0.25 -14.97 1.63
CA ASN A 146 -0.86 -13.68 1.38
C ASN A 146 0.10 -12.66 0.75
N GLU A 147 1.01 -13.10 -0.10
CA GLU A 147 2.02 -12.26 -0.74
C GLU A 147 1.45 -11.18 -1.67
N ASN A 148 0.23 -11.35 -2.15
CA ASN A 148 -0.52 -10.35 -2.91
C ASN A 148 -0.91 -9.12 -2.07
N GLU A 149 -0.87 -9.21 -0.75
CA GLU A 149 -1.17 -8.11 0.16
C GLU A 149 0.05 -7.21 0.45
N ILE A 150 1.25 -7.53 -0.07
CA ILE A 150 2.47 -6.74 0.19
C ILE A 150 2.27 -5.26 -0.12
N GLU A 151 1.82 -4.93 -1.32
CA GLU A 151 1.66 -3.54 -1.76
C GLU A 151 0.56 -2.81 -0.99
N PRO A 152 -0.66 -3.36 -0.85
CA PRO A 152 -1.69 -2.76 -0.01
C PRO A 152 -1.24 -2.47 1.43
N VAL A 153 -0.48 -3.38 2.04
CA VAL A 153 0.02 -3.18 3.42
C VAL A 153 1.11 -2.12 3.48
N ILE A 154 2.02 -2.06 2.51
CA ILE A 154 3.03 -0.99 2.43
C ILE A 154 2.33 0.37 2.29
N GLU A 155 1.34 0.48 1.39
CA GLU A 155 0.56 1.71 1.17
C GLU A 155 -0.25 2.14 2.39
N ALA A 156 -0.76 1.19 3.16
CA ALA A 156 -1.45 1.48 4.41
C ALA A 156 -0.50 2.01 5.52
N PHE A 157 0.77 1.63 5.47
CA PHE A 157 1.76 1.95 6.50
C PHE A 157 2.66 3.13 6.16
N ILE A 158 2.74 3.54 4.90
CA ILE A 158 3.53 4.69 4.44
C ILE A 158 2.59 5.72 3.82
N ASN A 159 2.73 6.95 4.27
CA ASN A 159 2.03 8.11 3.70
C ASN A 159 2.96 9.34 3.72
N ILE A 160 2.50 10.45 3.17
CA ILE A 160 3.26 11.70 3.08
C ILE A 160 3.76 12.18 4.45
N SER A 161 2.95 11.99 5.51
CA SER A 161 3.26 12.50 6.84
C SER A 161 4.30 11.67 7.60
N ASN A 162 4.47 10.39 7.26
CA ASN A 162 5.37 9.50 7.99
C ASN A 162 6.58 8.99 7.18
N LEU A 163 6.71 9.40 5.92
CA LEU A 163 7.75 8.92 5.02
C LEU A 163 9.18 9.08 5.59
N GLU A 164 9.45 10.16 6.31
CA GLU A 164 10.76 10.43 6.94
C GLU A 164 11.02 9.54 8.17
N PHE A 165 9.99 8.93 8.72
CA PHE A 165 10.06 8.06 9.91
C PHE A 165 10.01 6.57 9.57
N VAL A 166 10.14 6.22 8.29
CA VAL A 166 10.20 4.82 7.85
C VAL A 166 11.53 4.21 8.24
N LYS A 167 11.49 3.06 8.89
CA LYS A 167 12.65 2.23 9.22
C LYS A 167 12.50 0.88 8.52
N SER A 168 13.60 0.39 7.97
CA SER A 168 13.61 -0.94 7.35
C SER A 168 14.78 -1.75 7.87
N TYR A 169 14.57 -3.04 7.99
CA TYR A 169 15.60 -4.00 8.36
C TYR A 169 15.41 -5.32 7.61
N ILE A 170 16.51 -5.84 7.10
CA ILE A 170 16.53 -7.18 6.52
C ILE A 170 17.32 -8.05 7.49
N ASN A 171 16.67 -9.06 8.03
CA ASN A 171 17.32 -9.98 8.94
C ASN A 171 18.55 -10.62 8.31
N THR A 172 19.53 -10.88 9.14
CA THR A 172 20.83 -11.43 8.73
C THR A 172 20.62 -12.68 7.86
N ASN A 173 21.41 -12.80 6.82
CA ASN A 173 21.44 -13.95 5.92
C ASN A 173 20.20 -14.20 5.05
N TYR A 174 19.09 -13.47 5.22
CA TYR A 174 17.96 -13.54 4.26
C TYR A 174 18.38 -13.10 2.85
N LYS A 175 19.30 -12.13 2.72
CA LYS A 175 19.83 -11.70 1.43
C LYS A 175 20.61 -12.82 0.71
N GLU A 176 21.16 -13.76 1.47
CA GLU A 176 21.93 -14.88 0.92
C GLU A 176 21.03 -16.07 0.55
N LEU A 177 20.04 -16.38 1.42
CA LEU A 177 19.19 -17.56 1.25
C LEU A 177 17.94 -17.27 0.38
N PHE A 178 17.41 -16.05 0.44
CA PHE A 178 16.17 -15.65 -0.22
C PHE A 178 16.35 -14.38 -1.06
N LYS A 179 17.49 -14.29 -1.77
CA LYS A 179 17.92 -13.10 -2.50
C LYS A 179 16.84 -12.54 -3.44
N LYS A 180 16.20 -13.41 -4.21
CA LYS A 180 15.16 -13.00 -5.18
C LYS A 180 13.99 -12.32 -4.46
N ASP A 181 13.46 -12.96 -3.44
CA ASP A 181 12.27 -12.48 -2.70
C ASP A 181 12.58 -11.16 -1.96
N VAL A 182 13.77 -11.07 -1.36
CA VAL A 182 14.25 -9.83 -0.72
C VAL A 182 14.34 -8.69 -1.73
N LEU A 183 14.93 -8.93 -2.91
CA LEU A 183 15.05 -7.92 -3.95
C LEU A 183 13.69 -7.49 -4.51
N ASP A 184 12.77 -8.41 -4.70
CA ASP A 184 11.43 -8.11 -5.22
C ASP A 184 10.62 -7.29 -4.19
N PHE A 185 10.75 -7.60 -2.90
CA PHE A 185 10.17 -6.79 -1.84
C PHE A 185 10.76 -5.36 -1.84
N LEU A 186 12.09 -5.23 -1.91
CA LEU A 186 12.75 -3.92 -1.94
C LEU A 186 12.33 -3.08 -3.16
N LYS A 187 12.16 -3.69 -4.34
CA LYS A 187 11.65 -2.99 -5.53
C LYS A 187 10.22 -2.48 -5.33
N LYS A 188 9.35 -3.26 -4.69
CA LYS A 188 7.98 -2.82 -4.36
C LYS A 188 8.00 -1.63 -3.39
N MET A 189 8.82 -1.70 -2.34
CA MET A 189 9.03 -0.61 -1.39
C MET A 189 9.53 0.66 -2.10
N ASP A 190 10.56 0.56 -2.93
CA ASP A 190 11.14 1.68 -3.67
C ASP A 190 10.11 2.32 -4.61
N ARG A 191 9.36 1.52 -5.36
CA ARG A 191 8.31 2.02 -6.25
C ARG A 191 7.24 2.80 -5.49
N ILE A 192 6.77 2.28 -4.37
CA ILE A 192 5.72 2.92 -3.57
C ILE A 192 6.23 4.21 -2.92
N THR A 193 7.43 4.17 -2.32
CA THR A 193 8.02 5.35 -1.68
C THR A 193 8.34 6.44 -2.70
N THR A 194 8.82 6.08 -3.89
CA THR A 194 9.06 7.04 -4.99
C THR A 194 7.76 7.70 -5.45
N ARG A 195 6.67 6.94 -5.56
CA ARG A 195 5.35 7.50 -5.90
C ARG A 195 4.87 8.48 -4.83
N ILE A 196 4.94 8.11 -3.55
CA ILE A 196 4.54 8.99 -2.43
C ILE A 196 5.39 10.26 -2.39
N LEU A 197 6.69 10.18 -2.67
CA LEU A 197 7.58 11.35 -2.80
C LEU A 197 7.16 12.27 -3.95
N ALA A 198 6.82 11.70 -5.10
CA ALA A 198 6.33 12.48 -6.24
C ALA A 198 5.00 13.18 -5.93
N GLU A 199 4.07 12.49 -5.29
CA GLU A 199 2.81 13.05 -4.80
C GLU A 199 3.06 14.20 -3.82
N ARG A 200 3.91 14.00 -2.81
CA ARG A 200 4.30 15.03 -1.84
C ARG A 200 4.89 16.27 -2.51
N ASN A 201 5.82 16.08 -3.46
CA ASN A 201 6.42 17.20 -4.16
C ASN A 201 5.38 17.96 -5.00
N THR A 202 4.46 17.26 -5.62
CA THR A 202 3.34 17.86 -6.35
C THR A 202 2.45 18.68 -5.40
N GLU A 203 2.05 18.13 -4.26
CA GLU A 203 1.26 18.84 -3.27
C GLU A 203 1.96 20.10 -2.73
N ILE A 204 3.26 20.01 -2.41
CA ILE A 204 4.03 21.17 -1.95
C ILE A 204 4.10 22.25 -3.02
N CYS A 205 4.38 21.87 -4.27
CA CYS A 205 4.51 22.84 -5.37
C CYS A 205 3.19 23.55 -5.70
N PHE A 206 2.06 22.87 -5.55
CA PHE A 206 0.77 23.39 -5.97
C PHE A 206 -0.16 23.81 -4.83
N SER A 207 0.22 23.58 -3.56
CA SER A 207 -0.64 23.86 -2.39
C SER A 207 -1.15 25.31 -2.32
N THR A 208 -0.29 26.28 -2.62
CA THR A 208 -0.68 27.71 -2.65
C THR A 208 -1.65 28.00 -3.79
N VAL A 209 -1.37 27.50 -4.97
CA VAL A 209 -2.21 27.68 -6.16
C VAL A 209 -3.58 27.01 -5.96
N GLU A 210 -3.60 25.82 -5.39
CA GLU A 210 -4.85 25.11 -5.08
C GLU A 210 -5.68 25.84 -4.03
N ALA A 211 -5.03 26.36 -2.97
CA ALA A 211 -5.71 27.16 -1.97
C ALA A 211 -6.31 28.44 -2.58
N ASP A 212 -5.52 29.19 -3.37
CA ASP A 212 -5.99 30.38 -4.04
C ASP A 212 -7.15 30.08 -5.00
N ASN A 213 -7.08 28.97 -5.73
CA ASN A 213 -8.16 28.50 -6.61
C ASN A 213 -9.45 28.21 -5.84
N ILE A 214 -9.35 27.55 -4.68
CA ILE A 214 -10.50 27.26 -3.82
C ILE A 214 -11.13 28.58 -3.36
N PHE A 215 -10.34 29.51 -2.85
CA PHE A 215 -10.85 30.81 -2.38
C PHE A 215 -11.51 31.63 -3.48
N HIS A 216 -10.93 31.70 -4.67
CA HIS A 216 -11.53 32.37 -5.81
C HIS A 216 -12.84 31.72 -6.27
N ASN A 217 -12.95 30.43 -6.17
CA ASN A 217 -14.11 29.66 -6.63
C ASN A 217 -15.15 29.39 -5.54
N ILE A 218 -14.93 29.82 -4.29
CA ILE A 218 -15.82 29.46 -3.17
C ILE A 218 -17.27 29.89 -3.38
N GLY A 219 -17.48 31.06 -4.01
CA GLY A 219 -18.80 31.55 -4.35
C GLY A 219 -19.53 30.65 -5.34
N TYR A 220 -18.83 30.13 -6.32
CA TYR A 220 -19.39 29.18 -7.31
C TYR A 220 -19.60 27.80 -6.69
N ILE A 221 -18.67 27.33 -5.86
CA ILE A 221 -18.78 26.05 -5.14
C ILE A 221 -20.01 26.03 -4.24
N CYS A 222 -20.24 27.12 -3.48
CA CYS A 222 -21.39 27.22 -2.57
C CYS A 222 -22.73 27.33 -3.29
N ASN A 223 -22.76 27.88 -4.51
CA ASN A 223 -23.96 28.04 -5.32
C ASN A 223 -24.11 26.95 -6.41
N GLY A 224 -23.12 26.07 -6.54
CA GLY A 224 -23.11 24.98 -7.50
C GLY A 224 -23.76 23.69 -6.95
N TYR A 225 -23.78 22.69 -7.80
CA TYR A 225 -24.25 21.34 -7.46
C TYR A 225 -23.06 20.41 -7.22
N ILE A 226 -23.21 19.50 -6.28
CA ILE A 226 -22.22 18.44 -6.07
C ILE A 226 -22.41 17.32 -7.09
N THR A 227 -21.34 16.61 -7.42
CA THR A 227 -21.34 15.55 -8.45
C THR A 227 -22.40 14.47 -8.21
N THR A 228 -22.70 14.15 -6.95
CA THR A 228 -23.75 13.18 -6.59
C THR A 228 -25.15 13.61 -6.97
N GLN A 229 -25.41 14.91 -7.10
CA GLN A 229 -26.71 15.43 -7.55
C GLN A 229 -26.92 15.23 -9.06
N LEU A 230 -25.83 15.05 -9.83
CA LEU A 230 -25.90 14.70 -11.25
C LEU A 230 -26.69 13.41 -11.51
N CYS A 231 -26.50 12.42 -10.64
CA CYS A 231 -27.23 11.14 -10.74
C CYS A 231 -28.76 11.30 -10.66
N GLN A 232 -29.24 12.44 -10.14
CA GLN A 232 -30.68 12.73 -10.06
C GLN A 232 -31.22 13.41 -11.31
N VAL A 233 -30.33 14.01 -12.11
CA VAL A 233 -30.67 14.83 -13.29
C VAL A 233 -30.38 14.10 -14.60
N ILE A 234 -29.34 13.25 -14.60
CA ILE A 234 -28.95 12.49 -15.81
C ILE A 234 -29.83 11.23 -15.90
N PRO A 235 -30.56 11.03 -17.00
CA PRO A 235 -31.33 9.81 -17.22
C PRO A 235 -30.41 8.57 -17.25
N ASN A 236 -30.81 7.50 -16.57
CA ASN A 236 -30.00 6.28 -16.47
C ASN A 236 -29.95 5.43 -17.76
N ASP A 237 -30.81 5.73 -18.72
CA ASP A 237 -30.97 5.01 -20.00
C ASP A 237 -30.25 5.67 -21.18
N ILE A 238 -29.61 6.80 -20.94
CA ILE A 238 -28.86 7.52 -21.99
C ILE A 238 -27.37 7.11 -21.91
N PRO A 239 -26.76 6.65 -23.02
CA PRO A 239 -25.32 6.33 -23.03
C PRO A 239 -24.49 7.60 -22.85
N ALA A 240 -23.36 7.49 -22.12
CA ALA A 240 -22.38 8.57 -21.96
C ALA A 240 -21.19 8.38 -22.90
N ILE A 241 -20.77 9.49 -23.54
CA ILE A 241 -19.58 9.54 -24.39
C ILE A 241 -18.55 10.45 -23.73
N ILE A 242 -17.42 9.90 -23.32
CA ILE A 242 -16.29 10.67 -22.79
C ILE A 242 -15.36 11.06 -23.94
N VAL A 243 -15.15 12.37 -24.11
CA VAL A 243 -14.38 12.94 -25.22
C VAL A 243 -13.08 13.55 -24.68
N SER A 244 -11.95 13.02 -25.16
CA SER A 244 -10.62 13.54 -24.87
C SER A 244 -9.93 14.01 -26.14
N ALA A 245 -9.01 14.99 -26.03
CA ALA A 245 -8.23 15.48 -27.16
C ALA A 245 -7.14 14.47 -27.54
N GLY A 246 -7.33 13.82 -28.66
CA GLY A 246 -6.38 12.89 -29.24
C GLY A 246 -6.55 12.79 -30.76
N PRO A 247 -5.63 12.15 -31.48
CA PRO A 247 -5.72 12.00 -32.93
C PRO A 247 -7.01 11.33 -33.41
N SER A 248 -7.63 10.50 -32.56
CA SER A 248 -8.91 9.84 -32.84
C SER A 248 -10.09 10.81 -32.83
N LEU A 249 -10.02 11.90 -32.04
CA LEU A 249 -11.08 12.91 -32.01
C LEU A 249 -11.26 13.55 -33.41
N ASN A 250 -10.17 13.95 -34.05
CA ASN A 250 -10.22 14.55 -35.38
C ASN A 250 -10.88 13.66 -36.44
N LYS A 251 -10.77 12.32 -36.28
CA LYS A 251 -11.37 11.34 -37.19
C LYS A 251 -12.86 11.12 -36.92
N ASN A 252 -13.28 11.31 -35.67
CA ASN A 252 -14.62 10.91 -35.21
C ASN A 252 -15.50 12.12 -34.84
N ILE A 253 -14.99 13.34 -34.92
CA ILE A 253 -15.69 14.53 -34.41
C ILE A 253 -17.05 14.75 -35.10
N ASP A 254 -17.16 14.41 -36.37
CA ASP A 254 -18.42 14.57 -37.13
C ASP A 254 -19.48 13.55 -36.67
N TYR A 255 -19.07 12.39 -36.17
CA TYR A 255 -20.01 11.42 -35.60
C TYR A 255 -20.61 11.90 -34.27
N LEU A 256 -19.86 12.71 -33.50
CA LEU A 256 -20.38 13.29 -32.26
C LEU A 256 -21.53 14.29 -32.49
N LYS A 257 -21.58 14.97 -33.66
CA LYS A 257 -22.74 15.79 -34.04
C LYS A 257 -24.03 14.99 -34.06
N ASN A 258 -23.95 13.75 -34.54
CA ASN A 258 -25.11 12.86 -34.64
C ASN A 258 -25.47 12.17 -33.30
N ALA A 259 -24.55 12.23 -32.32
CA ALA A 259 -24.73 11.70 -30.97
C ALA A 259 -25.42 12.71 -30.05
N LYS A 260 -25.44 14.01 -30.40
CA LYS A 260 -26.11 15.04 -29.61
C LYS A 260 -27.59 14.71 -29.46
N HIS A 261 -28.14 14.83 -28.27
CA HIS A 261 -29.49 14.41 -27.83
C HIS A 261 -29.76 12.89 -27.81
N LYS A 262 -28.75 12.05 -28.14
CA LYS A 262 -28.84 10.59 -28.04
C LYS A 262 -27.88 10.00 -27.03
N ALA A 263 -26.88 10.78 -26.67
CA ALA A 263 -25.87 10.43 -25.69
C ALA A 263 -25.50 11.65 -24.87
N PHE A 264 -25.09 11.44 -23.62
CA PHE A 264 -24.58 12.46 -22.73
C PHE A 264 -23.07 12.67 -23.00
N ILE A 265 -22.69 13.87 -23.48
CA ILE A 265 -21.31 14.15 -23.90
C ILE A 265 -20.54 14.80 -22.74
N VAL A 266 -19.53 14.12 -22.26
CA VAL A 266 -18.59 14.62 -21.25
C VAL A 266 -17.26 14.90 -21.91
N ALA A 267 -16.81 16.15 -21.90
CA ALA A 267 -15.52 16.54 -22.51
C ALA A 267 -14.47 16.88 -21.46
N VAL A 268 -13.22 16.53 -21.69
CA VAL A 268 -12.10 17.09 -20.92
C VAL A 268 -11.71 18.46 -21.48
N ASP A 269 -11.02 19.28 -20.67
CA ASP A 269 -10.59 20.65 -20.98
C ASP A 269 -9.99 20.81 -22.40
N THR A 270 -9.02 19.97 -22.72
CA THR A 270 -8.30 19.98 -24.00
C THR A 270 -9.18 19.63 -25.20
N ALA A 271 -10.29 18.90 -25.00
CA ALA A 271 -11.25 18.55 -26.04
C ALA A 271 -12.28 19.66 -26.31
N LEU A 272 -12.46 20.58 -25.35
CA LEU A 272 -13.51 21.60 -25.43
C LEU A 272 -13.34 22.50 -26.67
N LYS A 273 -12.13 23.03 -26.92
CA LYS A 273 -11.85 23.91 -28.05
C LYS A 273 -12.13 23.25 -29.41
N PRO A 274 -11.61 22.03 -29.70
CA PRO A 274 -11.97 21.34 -30.95
C PRO A 274 -13.47 21.07 -31.08
N LEU A 275 -14.17 20.69 -30.03
CA LEU A 275 -15.61 20.43 -30.07
C LEU A 275 -16.41 21.73 -30.45
N VAL A 276 -16.13 22.81 -29.72
CA VAL A 276 -16.80 24.11 -29.98
C VAL A 276 -16.54 24.63 -31.42
N MET A 277 -15.30 24.48 -31.90
CA MET A 277 -14.96 24.87 -33.29
C MET A 277 -15.76 24.06 -34.34
N HIS A 278 -16.19 22.85 -34.00
CA HIS A 278 -17.04 22.02 -34.86
C HIS A 278 -18.55 22.17 -34.56
N GLY A 279 -18.92 23.13 -33.70
CA GLY A 279 -20.31 23.40 -33.34
C GLY A 279 -20.91 22.34 -32.38
N ILE A 280 -20.06 21.61 -31.65
CA ILE A 280 -20.50 20.62 -30.68
C ILE A 280 -20.31 21.21 -29.29
N ILE A 281 -21.41 21.41 -28.56
CA ILE A 281 -21.40 21.84 -27.17
C ILE A 281 -21.58 20.57 -26.32
N PRO A 282 -20.60 20.17 -25.48
CA PRO A 282 -20.77 19.04 -24.59
C PRO A 282 -21.78 19.36 -23.48
N ASP A 283 -22.41 18.34 -22.92
CA ASP A 283 -23.35 18.47 -21.81
C ASP A 283 -22.62 18.77 -20.48
N ILE A 284 -21.43 18.20 -20.31
CA ILE A 284 -20.48 18.51 -19.23
C ILE A 284 -19.07 18.60 -19.80
N TYR A 285 -18.28 19.50 -19.24
CA TYR A 285 -16.83 19.46 -19.41
C TYR A 285 -16.12 19.49 -18.05
N VAL A 286 -15.00 18.79 -17.98
CA VAL A 286 -14.16 18.66 -16.78
C VAL A 286 -12.86 19.40 -17.04
N ILE A 287 -12.58 20.41 -16.23
CA ILE A 287 -11.33 21.17 -16.29
C ILE A 287 -10.50 20.84 -15.04
N VAL A 288 -9.24 20.48 -15.26
CA VAL A 288 -8.22 20.36 -14.22
C VAL A 288 -7.12 21.35 -14.55
N ALA A 289 -7.27 22.61 -14.12
CA ALA A 289 -6.27 23.64 -14.35
C ALA A 289 -5.42 23.82 -13.10
N ARG A 290 -4.09 23.72 -13.25
CA ARG A 290 -3.10 23.97 -12.20
C ARG A 290 -2.46 25.35 -12.26
N GLU A 291 -2.57 26.06 -13.37
CA GLU A 291 -1.96 27.36 -13.58
C GLU A 291 -3.00 28.42 -13.97
N PHE A 292 -2.94 29.56 -13.27
CA PHE A 292 -3.79 30.73 -13.49
C PHE A 292 -3.06 31.78 -14.36
N GLU A 293 -2.74 31.45 -15.60
CA GLU A 293 -2.35 32.52 -16.55
C GLU A 293 -3.54 33.05 -17.39
N TYR A 294 -4.68 32.43 -17.28
CA TYR A 294 -5.90 32.91 -17.95
C TYR A 294 -7.03 33.00 -16.96
N ASN A 295 -7.76 34.12 -16.95
CA ASN A 295 -9.02 34.35 -16.26
C ASN A 295 -10.13 33.33 -16.66
N LEU A 296 -9.81 32.08 -16.70
CA LEU A 296 -10.73 30.97 -16.87
C LEU A 296 -11.14 30.48 -15.47
N THR A 297 -12.14 31.16 -14.94
CA THR A 297 -12.99 30.64 -13.88
C THR A 297 -13.31 29.20 -14.22
N ILE A 298 -12.96 28.25 -13.34
CA ILE A 298 -13.38 26.86 -13.49
C ILE A 298 -14.89 26.84 -13.35
N PHE A 299 -15.59 26.90 -14.45
CA PHE A 299 -17.00 26.71 -14.49
C PHE A 299 -17.28 25.25 -14.79
N LEU A 300 -17.78 24.51 -13.82
CA LEU A 300 -18.75 23.48 -14.10
C LEU A 300 -20.00 24.20 -14.63
N TYR A 301 -19.98 24.63 -15.90
CA TYR A 301 -21.18 25.05 -16.54
C TYR A 301 -22.02 23.81 -16.82
N PHE A 302 -22.95 23.55 -15.90
CA PHE A 302 -24.15 22.81 -16.23
C PHE A 302 -24.94 23.68 -17.17
N ILE A 303 -24.84 23.46 -18.45
CA ILE A 303 -25.88 23.91 -19.36
C ILE A 303 -27.00 22.89 -19.23
N LEU A 304 -27.91 23.15 -18.29
CA LEU A 304 -29.23 22.52 -18.26
C LEU A 304 -29.99 22.97 -19.53
N TRP A 305 -29.73 22.27 -20.60
CA TRP A 305 -30.47 22.42 -21.85
C TRP A 305 -31.50 21.34 -22.06
N TYR A 306 -32.07 20.82 -20.99
CA TYR A 306 -33.08 19.74 -21.02
C TYR A 306 -34.44 20.16 -20.44
N LEU A 307 -34.75 21.48 -20.42
CA LEU A 307 -36.06 21.97 -19.99
C LEU A 307 -36.58 23.04 -20.99
N GLU A 308 -36.64 22.72 -22.26
CA GLU A 308 -37.59 23.30 -23.22
C GLU A 308 -37.96 22.26 -24.27
#